data_735a106872e55dad0ffacc353c6947b8
#
_entry.id   735a106872e55dad0ffacc353c6947b8
#
_cell.length_a   1.000
_cell.length_b   1.000
_cell.length_c   1.000
_cell.angle_alpha   90.00
_cell.angle_beta   90.00
_cell.angle_gamma   90.00
#
_symmetry.space_group_name_H-M   'P 1'
#
loop_
_entity.id
_entity.type
_entity.pdbx_description
1 polymer ?
#
loop_
_entity_poly.entity_id
_entity_poly.type
_entity_poly.pdbx_seq_one_letter_code
_entity_poly.pdbx_strand_id
1 'polypeptide(L)'
;AELRRLQLAAARGDTLWIFNPKVNRVIKLPPSMMSQSWMGSDFSNNDLAKSDSLLEDYTHRIVGQEEHAGRTAYIIHSVPKPGAPVVWGLQELKIREDNILLEETFFDEQKIPVKRMTTQAITSLGGRIFPTIWTMYQVETPGEFTQLEHVHLEFLDHLPEKIFSLRTLRNPGRM
;
A
#
# COMPACT_ATOMS: atom_id res chain seq x y z
N ALA A 1 -9.83 -16.41 -13.11
CA ALA A 1 -8.75 -17.13 -12.41
C ALA A 1 -9.00 -17.06 -10.92
N GLU A 2 -9.17 -18.22 -10.28
CA GLU A 2 -9.47 -18.38 -8.86
C GLU A 2 -8.33 -17.83 -8.02
N LEU A 3 -8.54 -16.67 -7.41
CA LEU A 3 -7.76 -16.19 -6.25
C LEU A 3 -8.06 -17.12 -5.06
N ARG A 4 -7.52 -18.33 -5.14
CA ARG A 4 -7.69 -19.33 -4.10
C ARG A 4 -6.89 -18.94 -2.88
N ARG A 5 -7.64 -18.52 -1.87
CA ARG A 5 -7.23 -18.38 -0.48
C ARG A 5 -5.90 -17.65 -0.32
N LEU A 6 -6.04 -16.38 -0.36
CA LEU A 6 -5.05 -15.39 -0.03
C LEU A 6 -4.19 -15.82 1.13
N GLN A 7 -2.89 -15.72 0.93
CA GLN A 7 -1.97 -15.62 2.05
C GLN A 7 -2.39 -14.39 2.85
N LEU A 8 -2.90 -14.61 4.03
CA LEU A 8 -3.24 -13.49 4.92
C LEU A 8 -1.94 -12.98 5.52
N ALA A 9 -1.75 -11.68 5.44
CA ALA A 9 -0.65 -10.99 6.09
C ALA A 9 -1.17 -10.26 7.31
N ALA A 10 -0.43 -10.32 8.41
CA ALA A 10 -0.64 -9.49 9.58
C ALA A 10 0.65 -8.75 9.86
N ALA A 11 0.57 -7.42 9.86
CA ALA A 11 1.66 -6.56 10.31
C ALA A 11 1.42 -6.17 11.76
N ARG A 12 2.48 -6.23 12.58
CA ARG A 12 2.50 -5.66 13.92
C ARG A 12 3.86 -5.00 14.12
N GLY A 13 3.86 -3.68 14.13
CA GLY A 13 5.09 -2.90 14.00
C GLY A 13 5.81 -3.29 12.69
N ASP A 14 7.12 -3.35 12.70
CA ASP A 14 7.95 -3.69 11.53
C ASP A 14 7.95 -5.17 11.15
N THR A 15 7.05 -5.97 11.71
CA THR A 15 7.03 -7.42 11.49
C THR A 15 5.84 -7.83 10.64
N LEU A 16 6.12 -8.45 9.51
CA LEU A 16 5.13 -9.07 8.64
C LEU A 16 5.08 -10.58 8.84
N TRP A 17 3.87 -11.11 8.99
CA TRP A 17 3.60 -12.53 9.11
C TRP A 17 2.72 -12.97 7.95
N ILE A 18 3.10 -14.04 7.27
CA ILE A 18 2.35 -14.60 6.15
C ILE A 18 1.87 -16.01 6.53
N PHE A 19 0.59 -16.28 6.31
CA PHE A 19 0.04 -17.62 6.43
C PHE A 19 0.02 -18.31 5.06
N ASN A 20 0.69 -19.44 4.94
CA ASN A 20 0.63 -20.29 3.75
C ASN A 20 -0.36 -21.45 4.00
N PRO A 21 -1.55 -21.42 3.39
CA PRO A 21 -2.57 -22.44 3.63
C PRO A 21 -2.21 -23.82 3.06
N LYS A 22 -1.33 -23.89 2.04
CA LYS A 22 -0.93 -25.17 1.44
C LYS A 22 -0.14 -26.05 2.41
N VAL A 23 0.66 -25.43 3.26
CA VAL A 23 1.51 -26.11 4.26
C VAL A 23 1.05 -25.85 5.69
N ASN A 24 -0.06 -25.13 5.86
CA ASN A 24 -0.65 -24.75 7.16
C ASN A 24 0.39 -24.10 8.11
N ARG A 25 1.22 -23.22 7.57
CA ARG A 25 2.26 -22.56 8.37
C ARG A 25 2.13 -21.05 8.32
N VAL A 26 2.37 -20.43 9.48
CA VAL A 26 2.64 -18.99 9.59
C VAL A 26 4.14 -18.80 9.58
N ILE A 27 4.60 -17.92 8.70
CA ILE A 27 6.01 -17.60 8.51
C ILE A 27 6.19 -16.13 8.84
N LYS A 28 7.17 -15.83 9.72
CA LYS A 28 7.63 -14.46 9.90
C LYS A 28 8.53 -14.09 8.74
N LEU A 29 8.22 -13.01 8.05
CA LEU A 29 9.03 -12.57 6.93
C LEU A 29 10.32 -11.91 7.43
N PRO A 30 11.49 -12.38 6.96
CA PRO A 30 12.75 -11.71 7.27
C PRO A 30 12.85 -10.37 6.54
N PRO A 31 13.59 -9.38 7.05
CA PRO A 31 13.77 -8.07 6.40
C PRO A 31 14.24 -8.16 4.95
N SER A 32 15.07 -9.13 4.60
CA SER A 32 15.57 -9.37 3.24
C SER A 32 14.49 -9.76 2.22
N MET A 33 13.31 -10.14 2.67
CA MET A 33 12.18 -10.48 1.80
C MET A 33 11.15 -9.36 1.70
N MET A 34 11.35 -8.24 2.39
CA MET A 34 10.38 -7.14 2.39
C MET A 34 10.25 -6.45 1.03
N SER A 35 11.33 -6.37 0.25
CA SER A 35 11.33 -5.81 -1.11
C SER A 35 10.79 -6.77 -2.17
N GLN A 36 10.59 -8.05 -1.82
CA GLN A 36 10.08 -9.02 -2.78
C GLN A 36 8.61 -8.77 -3.10
N SER A 37 8.24 -9.15 -4.32
CA SER A 37 6.87 -9.12 -4.81
C SER A 37 5.93 -9.91 -3.90
N TRP A 38 4.83 -9.28 -3.51
CA TRP A 38 3.76 -9.96 -2.77
C TRP A 38 2.92 -10.79 -3.73
N MET A 39 2.98 -12.11 -3.59
CA MET A 39 2.22 -13.09 -4.40
C MET A 39 2.42 -12.97 -5.92
N GLY A 40 3.56 -12.46 -6.38
CA GLY A 40 3.82 -12.24 -7.81
C GLY A 40 3.13 -11.00 -8.39
N SER A 41 2.65 -10.11 -7.55
CA SER A 41 2.07 -8.82 -7.93
C SER A 41 3.13 -7.73 -8.00
N ASP A 42 2.78 -6.54 -8.50
CA ASP A 42 3.62 -5.34 -8.48
C ASP A 42 3.74 -4.69 -7.10
N PHE A 43 2.91 -5.14 -6.14
CA PHE A 43 3.05 -4.76 -4.75
C PHE A 43 4.16 -5.58 -4.09
N SER A 44 4.99 -4.93 -3.30
CA SER A 44 5.98 -5.59 -2.46
C SER A 44 5.40 -5.92 -1.07
N ASN A 45 6.05 -6.82 -0.34
CA ASN A 45 5.71 -7.07 1.04
C ASN A 45 5.84 -5.80 1.92
N ASN A 46 6.77 -4.91 1.57
CA ASN A 46 6.96 -3.64 2.26
C ASN A 46 5.77 -2.69 2.08
N ASP A 47 5.17 -2.64 0.89
CA ASP A 47 4.00 -1.79 0.62
C ASP A 47 2.80 -2.18 1.51
N LEU A 48 2.70 -3.45 1.87
CA LEU A 48 1.62 -3.96 2.72
C LEU A 48 1.92 -3.80 4.22
N ALA A 49 3.20 -3.86 4.60
CA ALA A 49 3.59 -3.92 6.01
C ALA A 49 3.89 -2.56 6.62
N LYS A 50 4.33 -1.59 5.80
CA LYS A 50 4.85 -0.30 6.26
C LYS A 50 4.04 0.89 5.74
N SER A 51 2.71 0.79 5.77
CA SER A 51 1.84 1.91 5.42
C SER A 51 2.10 3.17 6.25
N ASP A 52 2.51 3.00 7.52
CA ASP A 52 2.79 4.10 8.44
C ASP A 52 4.18 4.71 8.24
N SER A 53 5.10 4.00 7.57
CA SER A 53 6.46 4.46 7.28
C SER A 53 6.48 5.80 6.55
N LEU A 54 5.53 6.03 5.66
CA LEU A 54 5.41 7.31 4.96
C LEU A 54 5.29 8.49 5.93
N LEU A 55 4.55 8.34 7.02
CA LEU A 55 4.37 9.39 8.03
C LEU A 55 5.55 9.49 9.00
N GLU A 56 6.14 8.36 9.37
CA GLU A 56 7.16 8.30 10.41
C GLU A 56 8.56 8.55 9.90
N ASP A 57 8.90 8.00 8.72
CA ASP A 57 10.27 7.93 8.20
C ASP A 57 10.61 9.00 7.17
N TYR A 58 9.62 9.77 6.70
CA TYR A 58 9.79 10.77 5.64
C TYR A 58 9.51 12.19 6.13
N THR A 59 10.09 13.14 5.44
CA THR A 59 9.78 14.57 5.53
C THR A 59 9.03 14.99 4.27
N HIS A 60 7.93 15.70 4.42
CA HIS A 60 7.02 16.06 3.34
C HIS A 60 7.10 17.54 2.98
N ARG A 61 7.02 17.84 1.69
CA ARG A 61 6.94 19.20 1.19
C ARG A 61 6.02 19.28 -0.01
N ILE A 62 5.10 20.22 -0.02
CA ILE A 62 4.31 20.57 -1.21
C ILE A 62 5.25 21.25 -2.19
N VAL A 63 5.35 20.69 -3.40
CA VAL A 63 6.24 21.18 -4.48
C VAL A 63 5.46 21.77 -5.65
N GLY A 64 4.15 21.50 -5.71
CA GLY A 64 3.28 22.00 -6.77
C GLY A 64 1.82 21.71 -6.51
N GLN A 65 1.00 22.13 -7.44
CA GLN A 65 -0.43 21.81 -7.46
C GLN A 65 -0.91 21.72 -8.91
N GLU A 66 -1.95 20.93 -9.12
CA GLU A 66 -2.65 20.78 -10.40
C GLU A 66 -4.16 20.72 -10.16
N GLU A 67 -4.95 20.78 -11.23
CA GLU A 67 -6.38 20.60 -11.14
C GLU A 67 -6.74 19.14 -11.47
N HIS A 68 -7.62 18.54 -10.68
CA HIS A 68 -8.20 17.23 -10.92
C HIS A 68 -9.72 17.27 -10.67
N ALA A 69 -10.50 17.12 -11.74
CA ALA A 69 -11.97 17.11 -11.69
C ALA A 69 -12.57 18.35 -10.97
N GLY A 70 -12.05 19.53 -11.27
CA GLY A 70 -12.52 20.81 -10.71
C GLY A 70 -12.08 21.05 -9.25
N ARG A 71 -11.11 20.28 -8.75
CA ARG A 71 -10.56 20.40 -7.40
C ARG A 71 -9.04 20.51 -7.44
N THR A 72 -8.47 21.16 -6.45
CA THR A 72 -7.02 21.26 -6.32
C THR A 72 -6.43 19.91 -5.88
N ALA A 73 -5.40 19.46 -6.59
CA ALA A 73 -4.55 18.35 -6.18
C ALA A 73 -3.14 18.87 -5.89
N TYR A 74 -2.61 18.53 -4.72
CA TYR A 74 -1.28 18.93 -4.29
C TYR A 74 -0.27 17.86 -4.68
N ILE A 75 0.88 18.30 -5.20
CA ILE A 75 2.03 17.44 -5.47
C ILE A 75 2.96 17.54 -4.27
N ILE A 76 3.20 16.41 -3.62
CA ILE A 76 3.96 16.32 -2.38
C ILE A 76 5.18 15.43 -2.61
N HIS A 77 6.36 15.95 -2.32
CA HIS A 77 7.58 15.17 -2.24
C HIS A 77 7.81 14.72 -0.80
N SER A 78 8.01 13.41 -0.65
CA SER A 78 8.33 12.75 0.61
C SER A 78 9.76 12.21 0.51
N VAL A 79 10.68 12.84 1.25
CA VAL A 79 12.11 12.51 1.25
C VAL A 79 12.45 11.79 2.55
N PRO A 80 13.22 10.69 2.53
CA PRO A 80 13.61 9.96 3.73
C PRO A 80 14.31 10.85 4.75
N LYS A 81 13.99 10.67 6.02
CA LYS A 81 14.78 11.24 7.12
C LYS A 81 16.16 10.60 7.16
N PRO A 82 17.20 11.30 7.63
CA PRO A 82 18.53 10.73 7.77
C PRO A 82 18.52 9.44 8.59
N GLY A 83 19.02 8.34 8.02
CA GLY A 83 19.08 7.03 8.66
C GLY A 83 17.77 6.25 8.73
N ALA A 84 16.71 6.72 8.09
CA ALA A 84 15.45 5.99 8.02
C ALA A 84 15.63 4.64 7.30
N PRO A 85 15.08 3.52 7.83
CA PRO A 85 15.23 2.18 7.25
C PRO A 85 14.23 1.95 6.11
N VAL A 86 14.30 2.78 5.06
CA VAL A 86 13.37 2.78 3.93
C VAL A 86 14.06 2.40 2.62
N VAL A 87 13.27 2.01 1.64
CA VAL A 87 13.75 1.55 0.33
C VAL A 87 13.76 2.69 -0.68
N TRP A 88 12.80 3.62 -0.57
CA TRP A 88 12.58 4.64 -1.59
C TRP A 88 13.33 5.94 -1.27
N GLY A 89 14.14 6.41 -2.20
CA GLY A 89 14.88 7.67 -2.08
C GLY A 89 14.00 8.92 -2.21
N LEU A 90 12.82 8.78 -2.82
CA LEU A 90 11.79 9.79 -2.92
C LEU A 90 10.45 9.10 -3.19
N GLN A 91 9.38 9.63 -2.62
CA GLN A 91 8.01 9.34 -3.05
C GLN A 91 7.33 10.65 -3.44
N GLU A 92 6.71 10.67 -4.62
CA GLU A 92 5.89 11.78 -5.07
C GLU A 92 4.43 11.36 -5.00
N LEU A 93 3.64 12.10 -4.23
CA LEU A 93 2.22 11.86 -4.04
C LEU A 93 1.43 12.98 -4.68
N LYS A 94 0.34 12.64 -5.37
CA LYS A 94 -0.71 13.57 -5.78
C LYS A 94 -1.93 13.35 -4.91
N ILE A 95 -2.21 14.30 -4.03
CA ILE A 95 -3.32 14.22 -3.08
C ILE A 95 -4.28 15.37 -3.35
N ARG A 96 -5.53 15.05 -3.64
CA ARG A 96 -6.59 16.02 -3.86
C ARG A 96 -7.01 16.66 -2.52
N GLU A 97 -7.48 17.89 -2.56
CA GLU A 97 -7.84 18.70 -1.37
C GLU A 97 -8.83 18.03 -0.41
N ASP A 98 -9.59 17.04 -0.87
CA ASP A 98 -10.49 16.20 -0.06
C ASP A 98 -9.82 14.91 0.46
N ASN A 99 -8.50 14.90 0.53
CA ASN A 99 -7.65 13.80 1.01
C ASN A 99 -7.70 12.51 0.17
N ILE A 100 -8.05 12.62 -1.10
CA ILE A 100 -8.00 11.49 -2.02
C ILE A 100 -6.60 11.39 -2.62
N LEU A 101 -5.92 10.27 -2.37
CA LEU A 101 -4.70 9.91 -3.09
C LEU A 101 -5.06 9.57 -4.53
N LEU A 102 -4.49 10.30 -5.48
CA LEU A 102 -4.72 10.11 -6.92
C LEU A 102 -3.60 9.29 -7.57
N GLU A 103 -2.36 9.57 -7.18
CA GLU A 103 -1.17 8.93 -7.72
C GLU A 103 -0.06 8.91 -6.67
N GLU A 104 0.75 7.87 -6.69
CA GLU A 104 2.00 7.77 -5.94
C GLU A 104 3.08 7.19 -6.84
N THR A 105 4.19 7.91 -7.01
CA THR A 105 5.37 7.46 -7.76
C THR A 105 6.52 7.23 -6.80
N PHE A 106 7.13 6.07 -6.91
CA PHE A 106 8.24 5.62 -6.09
C PHE A 106 9.55 5.72 -6.88
N PHE A 107 10.53 6.39 -6.29
CA PHE A 107 11.83 6.63 -6.89
C PHE A 107 12.92 5.94 -6.08
N ASP A 108 13.94 5.46 -6.76
CA ASP A 108 15.14 4.92 -6.13
C ASP A 108 16.01 6.03 -5.47
N GLU A 109 17.17 5.66 -4.95
CA GLU A 109 18.14 6.59 -4.35
C GLU A 109 18.69 7.59 -5.37
N GLN A 110 18.75 7.26 -6.65
CA GLN A 110 19.18 8.11 -7.77
C GLN A 110 18.05 8.99 -8.29
N LYS A 111 16.86 8.91 -7.70
CA LYS A 111 15.64 9.62 -8.12
C LYS A 111 15.15 9.21 -9.52
N ILE A 112 15.39 7.96 -9.89
CA ILE A 112 14.80 7.34 -11.08
C ILE A 112 13.47 6.72 -10.68
N PRO A 113 12.36 6.99 -11.41
CA PRO A 113 11.06 6.38 -11.08
C PRO A 113 11.09 4.89 -11.36
N VAL A 114 10.71 4.08 -10.37
CA VAL A 114 10.74 2.61 -10.41
C VAL A 114 9.34 2.05 -10.61
N LYS A 115 8.39 2.49 -9.79
CA LYS A 115 7.00 2.04 -9.89
C LYS A 115 6.03 3.17 -9.60
N ARG A 116 4.79 2.99 -10.05
CA ARG A 116 3.73 3.97 -9.88
C ARG A 116 2.42 3.29 -9.52
N MET A 117 1.72 3.88 -8.58
CA MET A 117 0.36 3.55 -8.23
C MET A 117 -0.58 4.68 -8.66
N THR A 118 -1.67 4.33 -9.30
CA THR A 118 -2.76 5.28 -9.64
C THR A 118 -4.06 4.79 -9.03
N THR A 119 -4.94 5.73 -8.71
CA THR A 119 -6.26 5.42 -8.16
C THR A 119 -7.35 5.93 -9.08
N GLN A 120 -8.46 5.20 -9.17
CA GLN A 120 -9.57 5.48 -10.05
C GLN A 120 -10.91 5.13 -9.39
N ALA A 121 -12.01 5.43 -10.10
CA ALA A 121 -13.37 5.14 -9.65
C ALA A 121 -13.66 5.71 -8.24
N ILE A 122 -13.44 7.04 -8.09
CA ILE A 122 -13.70 7.76 -6.84
C ILE A 122 -15.21 7.82 -6.63
N THR A 123 -15.72 7.10 -5.64
CA THR A 123 -17.15 6.98 -5.33
C THR A 123 -17.38 6.79 -3.84
N SER A 124 -18.64 6.73 -3.42
CA SER A 124 -18.98 6.43 -2.03
C SER A 124 -18.85 4.93 -1.78
N LEU A 125 -17.98 4.54 -0.85
CA LEU A 125 -17.80 3.17 -0.40
C LEU A 125 -17.64 3.16 1.12
N GLY A 126 -18.43 2.35 1.83
CA GLY A 126 -18.42 2.34 3.30
C GLY A 126 -18.83 3.68 3.95
N GLY A 127 -19.62 4.50 3.26
CA GLY A 127 -20.06 5.81 3.76
C GLY A 127 -19.04 6.95 3.60
N ARG A 128 -17.92 6.71 2.94
CA ARG A 128 -16.89 7.73 2.63
C ARG A 128 -16.60 7.78 1.14
N ILE A 129 -16.20 8.94 0.64
CA ILE A 129 -15.66 9.06 -0.72
C ILE A 129 -14.29 8.38 -0.75
N PHE A 130 -14.14 7.41 -1.65
CA PHE A 130 -12.96 6.55 -1.69
C PHE A 130 -12.66 6.11 -3.14
N PRO A 131 -11.38 6.05 -3.56
CA PRO A 131 -11.01 5.49 -4.85
C PRO A 131 -11.05 3.97 -4.78
N THR A 132 -11.98 3.34 -5.50
CA THR A 132 -12.22 1.90 -5.37
C THR A 132 -11.27 1.04 -6.20
N ILE A 133 -10.59 1.62 -7.19
CA ILE A 133 -9.63 0.92 -8.06
C ILE A 133 -8.23 1.49 -7.86
N TRP A 134 -7.29 0.64 -7.53
CA TRP A 134 -5.88 0.96 -7.35
C TRP A 134 -5.06 0.12 -8.31
N THR A 135 -4.25 0.76 -9.13
CA THR A 135 -3.42 0.09 -10.14
C THR A 135 -1.94 0.38 -9.86
N MET A 136 -1.16 -0.67 -9.64
CA MET A 136 0.29 -0.60 -9.46
C MET A 136 0.99 -1.20 -10.67
N TYR A 137 2.02 -0.53 -11.17
CA TYR A 137 2.85 -1.02 -12.27
C TYR A 137 4.31 -0.57 -12.13
N GLN A 138 5.20 -1.34 -12.73
CA GLN A 138 6.60 -0.97 -12.87
C GLN A 138 6.75 0.01 -14.04
N VAL A 139 7.53 1.07 -13.87
CA VAL A 139 7.71 2.10 -14.91
C VAL A 139 8.34 1.52 -16.18
N GLU A 140 9.22 0.54 -16.03
CA GLU A 140 9.90 -0.11 -17.15
C GLU A 140 8.99 -1.04 -17.96
N THR A 141 7.90 -1.54 -17.37
CA THR A 141 6.96 -2.47 -18.02
C THR A 141 5.51 -1.99 -17.91
N PRO A 142 5.15 -0.83 -18.50
CA PRO A 142 3.84 -0.19 -18.30
C PRO A 142 2.65 -1.00 -18.86
N GLY A 143 2.92 -2.03 -19.66
CA GLY A 143 1.90 -2.97 -20.15
C GLY A 143 1.49 -4.05 -19.16
N GLU A 144 2.25 -4.23 -18.08
CA GLU A 144 1.99 -5.20 -17.02
C GLU A 144 1.64 -4.44 -15.75
N PHE A 145 0.55 -4.84 -15.08
CA PHE A 145 0.10 -4.16 -13.87
C PHE A 145 -0.70 -5.08 -12.97
N THR A 146 -0.73 -4.74 -11.70
CA THR A 146 -1.62 -5.32 -10.71
C THR A 146 -2.71 -4.33 -10.35
N GLN A 147 -3.97 -4.77 -10.45
CA GLN A 147 -5.13 -3.95 -10.07
C GLN A 147 -5.80 -4.55 -8.83
N LEU A 148 -6.08 -3.70 -7.86
CA LEU A 148 -6.89 -4.00 -6.69
C LEU A 148 -8.22 -3.25 -6.82
N GLU A 149 -9.32 -3.99 -6.65
CA GLU A 149 -10.66 -3.41 -6.60
C GLU A 149 -11.26 -3.61 -5.20
N HIS A 150 -11.65 -2.53 -4.57
CA HIS A 150 -12.35 -2.53 -3.29
C HIS A 150 -13.85 -2.66 -3.52
N VAL A 151 -14.37 -3.86 -3.38
CA VAL A 151 -15.81 -4.15 -3.60
C VAL A 151 -16.65 -3.93 -2.34
N HIS A 152 -16.02 -3.98 -1.18
CA HIS A 152 -16.66 -3.73 0.11
C HIS A 152 -15.65 -3.09 1.06
N LEU A 153 -16.09 -2.08 1.81
CA LEU A 153 -15.28 -1.37 2.78
C LEU A 153 -16.15 -0.98 3.97
N GLU A 154 -15.65 -1.21 5.16
CA GLU A 154 -16.28 -0.80 6.41
C GLU A 154 -15.26 -0.03 7.26
N PHE A 155 -15.62 1.16 7.69
CA PHE A 155 -14.81 1.98 8.59
C PHE A 155 -15.28 1.76 10.02
N LEU A 156 -14.42 1.16 10.83
CA LEU A 156 -14.69 0.89 12.23
C LEU A 156 -13.90 1.84 13.12
N ASP A 157 -14.51 2.34 14.18
CA ASP A 157 -13.83 3.20 15.17
C ASP A 157 -12.75 2.44 15.94
N HIS A 158 -12.91 1.13 16.09
CA HIS A 158 -11.97 0.27 16.78
C HIS A 158 -11.94 -1.14 16.18
N LEU A 159 -10.73 -1.63 15.93
CA LEU A 159 -10.49 -3.02 15.55
C LEU A 159 -9.97 -3.80 16.76
N PRO A 160 -10.64 -4.88 17.18
CA PRO A 160 -10.16 -5.70 18.30
C PRO A 160 -8.77 -6.26 18.01
N GLU A 161 -7.83 -6.13 18.96
CA GLU A 161 -6.44 -6.64 18.81
C GLU A 161 -6.36 -8.12 18.43
N LYS A 162 -7.33 -8.92 18.84
CA LYS A 162 -7.41 -10.35 18.49
C LYS A 162 -7.41 -10.62 16.98
N ILE A 163 -7.88 -9.64 16.15
CA ILE A 163 -7.89 -9.76 14.68
C ILE A 163 -6.46 -9.91 14.16
N PHE A 164 -5.50 -9.22 14.78
CA PHE A 164 -4.08 -9.22 14.41
C PHE A 164 -3.27 -10.35 15.08
N SER A 165 -3.94 -11.39 15.58
CA SER A 165 -3.27 -12.52 16.20
C SER A 165 -2.87 -13.59 15.18
N LEU A 166 -1.78 -14.34 15.46
CA LEU A 166 -1.37 -15.49 14.63
C LEU A 166 -2.45 -16.59 14.57
N ARG A 167 -3.31 -16.67 15.60
CA ARG A 167 -4.45 -17.59 15.62
C ARG A 167 -5.50 -17.21 14.57
N THR A 168 -5.84 -15.92 14.51
CA THR A 168 -6.80 -15.40 13.54
C THR A 168 -6.22 -15.46 12.12
N LEU A 169 -4.91 -15.21 11.97
CA LEU A 169 -4.23 -15.36 10.69
C LEU A 169 -4.32 -16.80 10.14
N ARG A 170 -4.25 -17.82 11.00
CA ARG A 170 -4.43 -19.22 10.59
C ARG A 170 -5.89 -19.59 10.29
N ASN A 171 -6.79 -19.06 11.06
CA ASN A 171 -8.21 -19.36 10.99
C ASN A 171 -9.00 -18.04 10.96
N PRO A 172 -9.02 -17.36 9.80
CA PRO A 172 -9.86 -16.18 9.63
C PRO A 172 -11.30 -16.65 9.73
N GLY A 173 -11.94 -16.42 10.88
CA GLY A 173 -13.36 -16.58 11.04
C GLY A 173 -14.09 -15.67 10.03
N ARG A 174 -15.34 -15.96 9.71
CA ARG A 174 -16.20 -14.96 9.06
C ARG A 174 -16.24 -13.75 10.00
N MET A 175 -15.58 -12.67 9.59
CA MET A 175 -15.76 -11.35 10.18
C MET A 175 -17.12 -10.82 9.80
#